data_7708dccb56084a39e2f47e56dd37c505
#
_entry.id   7708dccb56084a39e2f47e56dd37c505
#
_cell.length_a   1.000
_cell.length_b   1.000
_cell.length_c   1.000
_cell.angle_alpha   90.00
_cell.angle_beta   90.00
_cell.angle_gamma   90.00
#
_symmetry.space_group_name_H-M   'P 1'
#
loop_
_entity.id
_entity.type
_entity.pdbx_description
1 polymer ?
#
loop_
_entity_poly.entity_id
_entity_poly.type
_entity_poly.pdbx_seq_one_letter_code
_entity_poly.pdbx_strand_id
1 'polypeptide(L)'
;TYSDDDGETWANPTDITPMVKADWMKFCGTGPGAGVQLKNGTIMFPVYCTNGNGKQSSFNVYSTDGGKTWNSGGSPNNGGDMQNASNELTESCIITLDNGHLMQFMRSYNGVITTAVSTDNGLTWSETTKHSGIVDPYCQMSAVHYGTLTDPADGRQKEAIIFSNPAGGGRKGGKVRILSLIHI
;
A
#
# COMPACT_ATOMS: atom_id res chain seq x y z
N THR A 1 -3.15 -17.25 -8.79
CA THR A 1 -2.56 -18.53 -8.39
C THR A 1 -2.36 -18.55 -6.88
N TYR A 2 -2.38 -19.70 -6.25
CA TYR A 2 -2.10 -19.94 -4.82
C TYR A 2 -1.40 -21.28 -4.66
N SER A 3 -0.80 -21.52 -3.50
CA SER A 3 -0.18 -22.77 -3.09
C SER A 3 -0.76 -23.16 -1.73
N ASP A 4 -1.01 -24.45 -1.53
CA ASP A 4 -1.46 -25.05 -0.28
C ASP A 4 -0.37 -25.97 0.36
N ASP A 5 0.83 -25.96 -0.22
CA ASP A 5 1.96 -26.83 0.14
C ASP A 5 3.28 -26.03 0.24
N ASP A 6 3.24 -24.86 0.83
CA ASP A 6 4.38 -23.97 1.07
C ASP A 6 5.16 -23.58 -0.21
N GLY A 7 4.48 -23.58 -1.36
CA GLY A 7 5.04 -23.15 -2.64
C GLY A 7 5.69 -24.28 -3.47
N GLU A 8 5.55 -25.53 -3.06
CA GLU A 8 6.04 -26.67 -3.84
C GLU A 8 5.23 -26.81 -5.14
N THR A 9 3.91 -26.66 -5.06
CA THR A 9 3.04 -26.62 -6.24
C THR A 9 2.14 -25.37 -6.25
N TRP A 10 1.69 -24.98 -7.42
CA TRP A 10 0.86 -23.79 -7.62
C TRP A 10 -0.38 -24.11 -8.42
N ALA A 11 -1.51 -23.66 -7.95
CA ALA A 11 -2.78 -23.74 -8.68
C ALA A 11 -2.70 -22.95 -10.00
N ASN A 12 -3.56 -23.29 -10.94
CA ASN A 12 -3.69 -22.53 -12.17
C ASN A 12 -4.05 -21.06 -11.85
N PRO A 13 -3.48 -20.10 -12.58
CA PRO A 13 -3.80 -18.68 -12.37
C PRO A 13 -5.27 -18.41 -12.69
N THR A 14 -5.90 -17.59 -11.87
CA THR A 14 -7.23 -17.04 -12.12
C THR A 14 -7.08 -15.59 -12.55
N ASP A 15 -7.67 -15.21 -13.68
CA ASP A 15 -7.75 -13.82 -14.11
C ASP A 15 -8.84 -13.10 -13.32
N ILE A 16 -8.43 -12.17 -12.47
CA ILE A 16 -9.33 -11.34 -11.68
C ILE A 16 -9.61 -9.97 -12.32
N THR A 17 -8.99 -9.67 -13.46
CA THR A 17 -9.16 -8.39 -14.17
C THR A 17 -10.63 -8.02 -14.36
N PRO A 18 -11.52 -8.93 -14.81
CA PRO A 18 -12.93 -8.59 -14.98
C PRO A 18 -13.66 -8.21 -13.68
N MET A 19 -13.12 -8.59 -12.52
CA MET A 19 -13.71 -8.32 -11.21
C MET A 19 -13.29 -6.94 -10.65
N VAL A 20 -12.10 -6.46 -11.01
CA VAL A 20 -11.48 -5.33 -10.32
C VAL A 20 -11.11 -4.15 -11.22
N LYS A 21 -10.97 -4.37 -12.53
CA LYS A 21 -10.60 -3.32 -13.48
C LYS A 21 -11.85 -2.68 -14.08
N ALA A 22 -12.06 -1.39 -13.82
CA ALA A 22 -13.12 -0.62 -14.47
C ALA A 22 -12.73 -0.25 -15.91
N ASP A 23 -13.73 -0.04 -16.78
CA ASP A 23 -13.53 0.23 -18.22
C ASP A 23 -12.69 1.47 -18.52
N TRP A 24 -12.77 2.49 -17.66
CA TRP A 24 -11.98 3.71 -17.79
C TRP A 24 -10.49 3.53 -17.45
N MET A 25 -10.10 2.46 -16.78
CA MET A 25 -8.71 2.16 -16.46
C MET A 25 -7.98 1.66 -17.69
N LYS A 26 -7.02 2.43 -18.20
CA LYS A 26 -6.17 2.03 -19.35
C LYS A 26 -5.21 0.90 -18.97
N PHE A 27 -4.66 0.98 -17.76
CA PHE A 27 -3.81 -0.03 -17.14
C PHE A 27 -4.32 -0.30 -15.73
N CYS A 28 -4.18 -1.53 -15.27
CA CYS A 28 -4.39 -1.91 -13.88
C CYS A 28 -3.42 -3.05 -13.55
N GLY A 29 -2.69 -2.91 -12.48
CA GLY A 29 -1.73 -3.92 -12.05
C GLY A 29 -1.50 -3.87 -10.54
N THR A 30 -1.08 -5.02 -9.98
CA THR A 30 -0.66 -5.07 -8.59
C THR A 30 0.55 -4.18 -8.36
N GLY A 31 0.55 -3.44 -7.27
CA GLY A 31 1.76 -2.83 -6.74
C GLY A 31 2.77 -3.93 -6.41
N PRO A 32 4.08 -3.66 -6.47
CA PRO A 32 5.08 -4.68 -6.11
C PRO A 32 5.16 -4.92 -4.59
N GLY A 33 4.36 -4.25 -3.78
CA GLY A 33 4.28 -4.45 -2.33
C GLY A 33 3.50 -5.71 -1.95
N ALA A 34 3.78 -6.22 -0.76
CA ALA A 34 3.07 -7.36 -0.20
C ALA A 34 1.59 -7.01 0.07
N GLY A 35 0.72 -8.01 -0.05
CA GLY A 35 -0.65 -7.94 0.45
C GLY A 35 -0.69 -8.17 1.96
N VAL A 36 -1.86 -7.96 2.54
CA VAL A 36 -2.16 -8.21 3.94
C VAL A 36 -3.38 -9.11 4.09
N GLN A 37 -3.40 -9.90 5.15
CA GLN A 37 -4.61 -10.56 5.61
C GLN A 37 -5.08 -9.89 6.89
N LEU A 38 -6.32 -9.44 6.90
CA LEU A 38 -6.94 -8.79 8.05
C LEU A 38 -7.41 -9.82 9.07
N LYS A 39 -7.62 -9.41 10.32
CA LYS A 39 -8.10 -10.30 11.41
C LYS A 39 -9.45 -10.99 11.11
N ASN A 40 -10.27 -10.38 10.27
CA ASN A 40 -11.55 -10.96 9.82
C ASN A 40 -11.41 -11.92 8.63
N GLY A 41 -10.18 -12.23 8.20
CA GLY A 41 -9.90 -13.14 7.08
C GLY A 41 -9.87 -12.46 5.70
N THR A 42 -10.20 -11.18 5.59
CA THR A 42 -10.10 -10.45 4.33
C THR A 42 -8.67 -10.44 3.81
N ILE A 43 -8.48 -10.84 2.58
CA ILE A 43 -7.19 -10.75 1.86
C ILE A 43 -7.21 -9.45 1.04
N MET A 44 -6.15 -8.67 1.10
CA MET A 44 -6.06 -7.39 0.41
C MET A 44 -4.70 -7.20 -0.25
N PHE A 45 -4.69 -6.62 -1.46
CA PHE A 45 -3.47 -6.23 -2.18
C PHE A 45 -3.54 -4.77 -2.60
N PRO A 46 -2.42 -4.04 -2.50
CA PRO A 46 -2.30 -2.74 -3.13
C PRO A 46 -2.20 -2.91 -4.64
N VAL A 47 -2.87 -2.05 -5.38
CA VAL A 47 -2.84 -2.00 -6.84
C VAL A 47 -2.76 -0.54 -7.28
N TYR A 48 -2.43 -0.32 -8.56
CA TYR A 48 -2.52 1.00 -9.15
C TYR A 48 -3.03 0.90 -10.58
N CYS A 49 -3.65 1.97 -11.06
CA CYS A 49 -4.18 2.03 -12.41
C CYS A 49 -3.75 3.33 -13.10
N THR A 50 -3.86 3.36 -14.42
CA THR A 50 -3.75 4.59 -15.20
C THR A 50 -5.15 5.05 -15.57
N ASN A 51 -5.53 6.26 -15.16
CA ASN A 51 -6.83 6.86 -15.42
C ASN A 51 -6.95 7.43 -16.85
N GLY A 52 -8.13 7.97 -17.17
CA GLY A 52 -8.44 8.56 -18.48
C GLY A 52 -7.49 9.70 -18.89
N ASN A 53 -6.95 10.43 -17.92
CA ASN A 53 -6.03 11.55 -18.11
C ASN A 53 -4.55 11.12 -18.21
N GLY A 54 -4.27 9.81 -18.20
CA GLY A 54 -2.91 9.28 -18.22
C GLY A 54 -2.18 9.39 -16.88
N LYS A 55 -2.88 9.75 -15.80
CA LYS A 55 -2.35 9.81 -14.43
C LYS A 55 -2.49 8.48 -13.73
N GLN A 56 -1.57 8.17 -12.82
CA GLN A 56 -1.63 6.94 -12.04
C GLN A 56 -2.30 7.18 -10.67
N SER A 57 -3.14 6.24 -10.30
CA SER A 57 -3.85 6.24 -9.02
C SER A 57 -3.64 4.92 -8.30
N SER A 58 -3.35 5.00 -7.01
CA SER A 58 -3.21 3.86 -6.11
C SER A 58 -4.56 3.53 -5.48
N PHE A 59 -4.86 2.26 -5.33
CA PHE A 59 -6.04 1.74 -4.62
C PHE A 59 -5.76 0.34 -4.09
N ASN A 60 -6.75 -0.32 -3.54
CA ASN A 60 -6.63 -1.70 -3.09
C ASN A 60 -7.70 -2.60 -3.72
N VAL A 61 -7.38 -3.87 -3.86
CA VAL A 61 -8.36 -4.91 -4.15
C VAL A 61 -8.44 -5.88 -2.99
N TYR A 62 -9.61 -6.43 -2.72
CA TYR A 62 -9.81 -7.31 -1.58
C TYR A 62 -10.74 -8.47 -1.90
N SER A 63 -10.57 -9.56 -1.14
CA SER A 63 -11.41 -10.75 -1.14
C SER A 63 -11.83 -11.09 0.29
N THR A 64 -13.09 -11.45 0.48
CA THR A 64 -13.65 -11.90 1.76
C THR A 64 -14.00 -13.38 1.79
N ASP A 65 -13.71 -14.10 0.72
CA ASP A 65 -14.10 -15.51 0.50
C ASP A 65 -12.90 -16.43 0.18
N GLY A 66 -11.71 -16.05 0.67
CA GLY A 66 -10.49 -16.83 0.47
C GLY A 66 -9.91 -16.74 -0.95
N GLY A 67 -10.14 -15.61 -1.65
CA GLY A 67 -9.58 -15.37 -2.97
C GLY A 67 -10.42 -15.88 -4.15
N LYS A 68 -11.64 -16.33 -3.90
CA LYS A 68 -12.55 -16.82 -4.95
C LYS A 68 -13.12 -15.66 -5.77
N THR A 69 -13.55 -14.59 -5.08
CA THR A 69 -14.01 -13.35 -5.72
C THR A 69 -13.23 -12.16 -5.18
N TRP A 70 -13.11 -11.12 -6.01
CA TRP A 70 -12.34 -9.93 -5.71
C TRP A 70 -13.14 -8.67 -6.01
N ASN A 71 -12.94 -7.65 -5.18
CA ASN A 71 -13.60 -6.36 -5.30
C ASN A 71 -12.55 -5.25 -5.27
N SER A 72 -12.84 -4.14 -5.94
CA SER A 72 -12.09 -2.90 -5.78
C SER A 72 -12.45 -2.25 -4.46
N GLY A 73 -11.45 -1.86 -3.70
CA GLY A 73 -11.59 -1.05 -2.50
C GLY A 73 -11.46 0.43 -2.78
N GLY A 74 -11.15 1.20 -1.73
CA GLY A 74 -10.96 2.63 -1.80
C GLY A 74 -9.62 3.07 -2.39
N SER A 75 -9.52 4.35 -2.69
CA SER A 75 -8.31 5.00 -3.17
C SER A 75 -8.00 6.24 -2.32
N PRO A 76 -6.74 6.46 -1.93
CA PRO A 76 -6.32 7.71 -1.28
C PRO A 76 -6.14 8.87 -2.27
N ASN A 77 -6.26 8.64 -3.57
CA ASN A 77 -6.16 9.69 -4.57
C ASN A 77 -7.43 10.56 -4.55
N ASN A 78 -7.22 11.87 -4.46
CA ASN A 78 -8.27 12.87 -4.69
C ASN A 78 -9.57 12.59 -3.93
N GLY A 79 -9.48 12.25 -2.63
CA GLY A 79 -10.65 11.92 -1.81
C GLY A 79 -11.45 10.71 -2.27
N GLY A 80 -10.79 9.75 -2.95
CA GLY A 80 -11.43 8.54 -3.49
C GLY A 80 -11.76 8.61 -4.99
N ASP A 81 -11.77 9.80 -5.60
CA ASP A 81 -12.01 9.95 -7.05
C ASP A 81 -10.74 9.67 -7.86
N MET A 82 -10.36 8.41 -7.95
CA MET A 82 -9.17 7.98 -8.67
C MET A 82 -9.29 8.15 -10.20
N GLN A 83 -10.50 8.20 -10.75
CA GLN A 83 -10.72 8.36 -12.18
C GLN A 83 -10.30 9.75 -12.67
N ASN A 84 -10.54 10.77 -11.87
CA ASN A 84 -10.25 12.17 -12.20
C ASN A 84 -9.06 12.72 -11.42
N ALA A 85 -8.33 11.87 -10.69
CA ALA A 85 -7.21 12.31 -9.88
C ALA A 85 -6.13 13.00 -10.72
N SER A 86 -5.65 14.13 -10.21
CA SER A 86 -4.52 14.90 -10.77
C SER A 86 -3.22 14.62 -10.03
N ASN A 87 -3.29 14.21 -8.76
CA ASN A 87 -2.14 13.75 -7.98
C ASN A 87 -1.78 12.33 -8.40
N GLU A 88 -0.50 12.06 -8.60
CA GLU A 88 -0.04 10.72 -8.94
C GLU A 88 0.47 9.99 -7.71
N LEU A 89 -0.23 8.89 -7.38
CA LEU A 89 0.16 7.89 -6.39
C LEU A 89 0.18 6.54 -7.10
N THR A 90 1.26 5.79 -6.94
CA THR A 90 1.48 4.62 -7.79
C THR A 90 1.74 3.37 -6.96
N GLU A 91 2.86 2.71 -7.19
CA GLU A 91 3.28 1.52 -6.46
C GLU A 91 3.20 1.76 -4.94
N SER A 92 2.68 0.79 -4.23
CA SER A 92 2.41 0.96 -2.81
C SER A 92 2.53 -0.34 -2.03
N CYS A 93 2.61 -0.23 -0.72
CA CYS A 93 2.45 -1.34 0.22
C CYS A 93 1.44 -0.95 1.30
N ILE A 94 0.72 -1.94 1.80
CA ILE A 94 -0.27 -1.78 2.88
C ILE A 94 0.21 -2.59 4.08
N ILE A 95 0.07 -2.03 5.26
CA ILE A 95 0.30 -2.72 6.54
C ILE A 95 -0.92 -2.56 7.44
N THR A 96 -1.06 -3.49 8.38
CA THR A 96 -2.05 -3.37 9.48
C THR A 96 -1.35 -2.83 10.72
N LEU A 97 -1.94 -1.83 11.36
CA LEU A 97 -1.47 -1.24 12.61
C LEU A 97 -2.03 -1.99 13.82
N ASP A 98 -1.45 -1.78 15.03
CA ASP A 98 -1.90 -2.43 16.29
C ASP A 98 -3.37 -2.17 16.61
N ASN A 99 -3.87 -0.98 16.28
CA ASN A 99 -5.27 -0.60 16.48
C ASN A 99 -6.22 -1.21 15.40
N GLY A 100 -5.70 -1.99 14.46
CA GLY A 100 -6.45 -2.61 13.37
C GLY A 100 -6.68 -1.70 12.15
N HIS A 101 -6.25 -0.46 12.17
CA HIS A 101 -6.29 0.40 11.02
C HIS A 101 -5.28 -0.06 9.95
N LEU A 102 -5.49 0.36 8.73
CA LEU A 102 -4.55 0.12 7.63
C LEU A 102 -3.76 1.40 7.35
N MET A 103 -2.48 1.24 7.05
CA MET A 103 -1.66 2.33 6.52
C MET A 103 -1.08 1.92 5.16
N GLN A 104 -1.28 2.78 4.18
CA GLN A 104 -0.72 2.61 2.85
C GLN A 104 0.42 3.58 2.63
N PHE A 105 1.58 3.07 2.23
CA PHE A 105 2.75 3.84 1.79
C PHE A 105 2.77 3.84 0.27
N MET A 106 2.94 5.02 -0.32
CA MET A 106 2.79 5.19 -1.76
C MET A 106 3.96 5.94 -2.35
N ARG A 107 4.42 5.44 -3.49
CA ARG A 107 5.31 6.14 -4.39
C ARG A 107 4.57 7.33 -4.99
N SER A 108 5.21 8.51 -4.95
CA SER A 108 4.61 9.74 -5.45
C SER A 108 5.62 10.62 -6.18
N TYR A 109 5.14 11.56 -7.00
CA TYR A 109 5.98 12.57 -7.64
C TYR A 109 6.38 13.73 -6.72
N ASN A 110 6.04 13.63 -5.43
CA ASN A 110 6.33 14.72 -4.47
C ASN A 110 7.77 14.75 -3.97
N GLY A 111 8.61 13.79 -4.34
CA GLY A 111 9.99 13.65 -3.86
C GLY A 111 10.12 13.10 -2.45
N VAL A 112 9.00 12.80 -1.79
CA VAL A 112 8.91 12.23 -0.45
C VAL A 112 7.82 11.16 -0.40
N ILE A 113 7.95 10.21 0.52
CA ILE A 113 6.93 9.19 0.74
C ILE A 113 5.62 9.85 1.15
N THR A 114 4.55 9.32 0.60
CA THR A 114 3.18 9.74 0.90
C THR A 114 2.44 8.56 1.52
N THR A 115 1.67 8.82 2.58
CA THR A 115 0.85 7.79 3.24
C THR A 115 -0.62 8.20 3.33
N ALA A 116 -1.49 7.23 3.54
CA ALA A 116 -2.87 7.41 3.95
C ALA A 116 -3.28 6.30 4.92
N VAL A 117 -4.29 6.55 5.73
CA VAL A 117 -4.82 5.62 6.73
C VAL A 117 -6.28 5.28 6.39
N SER A 118 -6.64 4.01 6.55
CA SER A 118 -8.03 3.55 6.48
C SER A 118 -8.45 2.98 7.83
N THR A 119 -9.66 3.32 8.26
CA THR A 119 -10.29 2.83 9.49
C THR A 119 -11.45 1.86 9.23
N ASP A 120 -11.73 1.58 7.97
CA ASP A 120 -12.87 0.79 7.50
C ASP A 120 -12.46 -0.36 6.57
N ASN A 121 -11.29 -0.97 6.85
CA ASN A 121 -10.74 -2.09 6.07
C ASN A 121 -10.50 -1.76 4.59
N GLY A 122 -10.01 -0.55 4.30
CA GLY A 122 -9.61 -0.15 2.95
C GLY A 122 -10.75 0.25 2.02
N LEU A 123 -11.97 0.45 2.55
CA LEU A 123 -13.09 0.94 1.77
C LEU A 123 -13.00 2.45 1.50
N THR A 124 -12.49 3.19 2.49
CA THR A 124 -12.13 4.60 2.34
C THR A 124 -10.76 4.88 2.95
N TRP A 125 -10.16 5.99 2.53
CA TRP A 125 -8.84 6.41 2.99
C TRP A 125 -8.86 7.89 3.40
N SER A 126 -8.03 8.24 4.37
CA SER A 126 -7.81 9.61 4.79
C SER A 126 -7.20 10.45 3.66
N GLU A 127 -7.19 11.77 3.83
CA GLU A 127 -6.31 12.64 3.09
C GLU A 127 -4.85 12.16 3.20
N THR A 128 -4.08 12.40 2.16
CA THR A 128 -2.70 11.92 2.09
C THR A 128 -1.75 12.81 2.91
N THR A 129 -0.83 12.17 3.62
CA THR A 129 0.23 12.83 4.39
C THR A 129 1.58 12.67 3.70
N LYS A 130 2.31 13.76 3.53
CA LYS A 130 3.67 13.78 2.95
C LYS A 130 4.71 13.78 4.07
N HIS A 131 5.68 12.87 3.98
CA HIS A 131 6.73 12.71 5.02
C HIS A 131 8.04 13.31 4.54
N SER A 132 8.29 14.59 4.85
CA SER A 132 9.47 15.34 4.40
C SER A 132 10.81 14.72 4.82
N GLY A 133 10.82 13.94 5.89
CA GLY A 133 12.02 13.22 6.36
C GLY A 133 12.35 11.94 5.58
N ILE A 134 11.47 11.49 4.67
CA ILE A 134 11.64 10.24 3.93
C ILE A 134 11.66 10.53 2.44
N VAL A 135 12.88 10.72 1.91
CA VAL A 135 13.05 10.97 0.47
C VAL A 135 12.53 9.79 -0.34
N ASP A 136 11.73 10.09 -1.36
CA ASP A 136 11.28 9.16 -2.40
C ASP A 136 11.83 9.59 -3.76
N PRO A 137 12.83 8.90 -4.32
CA PRO A 137 13.34 9.19 -5.64
C PRO A 137 12.45 8.59 -6.75
N TYR A 138 11.15 8.55 -6.51
CA TYR A 138 10.15 7.93 -7.36
C TYR A 138 10.43 6.43 -7.57
N CYS A 139 10.42 5.72 -6.46
CA CYS A 139 10.68 4.28 -6.41
C CYS A 139 9.67 3.57 -5.51
N GLN A 140 9.49 2.28 -5.81
CA GLN A 140 8.82 1.38 -4.89
C GLN A 140 9.53 1.32 -3.53
N MET A 141 8.75 1.09 -2.50
CA MET A 141 9.18 0.88 -1.13
C MET A 141 8.60 -0.42 -0.55
N SER A 142 9.09 -0.80 0.61
CA SER A 142 8.47 -1.86 1.41
C SER A 142 8.33 -1.39 2.86
N ALA A 143 7.21 -1.75 3.48
CA ALA A 143 6.95 -1.52 4.89
C ALA A 143 6.43 -2.81 5.52
N VAL A 144 6.85 -3.05 6.76
CA VAL A 144 6.37 -4.18 7.57
C VAL A 144 6.06 -3.66 8.96
N HIS A 145 4.89 -3.99 9.47
CA HIS A 145 4.58 -3.77 10.88
C HIS A 145 5.48 -4.69 11.72
N TYR A 146 6.31 -4.10 12.58
CA TYR A 146 7.26 -4.86 13.41
C TYR A 146 6.63 -5.25 14.76
N GLY A 147 5.73 -4.44 15.27
CA GLY A 147 5.17 -4.53 16.62
C GLY A 147 5.61 -3.35 17.48
N THR A 148 5.84 -3.58 18.76
CA THR A 148 6.17 -2.52 19.71
C THR A 148 7.64 -2.54 20.09
N LEU A 149 8.28 -1.38 20.07
CA LEU A 149 9.65 -1.15 20.54
C LEU A 149 9.69 -0.12 21.66
N THR A 150 10.66 -0.30 22.55
CA THR A 150 10.98 0.74 23.55
C THR A 150 11.79 1.84 22.90
N ASP A 151 11.29 3.07 22.88
CA ASP A 151 12.04 4.21 22.38
C ASP A 151 13.18 4.54 23.37
N PRO A 152 14.44 4.51 22.93
CA PRO A 152 15.57 4.80 23.81
C PRO A 152 15.63 6.26 24.29
N ALA A 153 14.92 7.18 23.64
CA ALA A 153 14.93 8.58 23.99
C ALA A 153 14.04 8.91 25.19
N ASP A 154 12.92 8.19 25.36
CA ASP A 154 11.94 8.48 26.40
C ASP A 154 11.48 7.27 27.20
N GLY A 155 11.97 6.06 26.87
CA GLY A 155 11.63 4.79 27.51
C GLY A 155 10.21 4.29 27.25
N ARG A 156 9.45 4.95 26.37
CA ARG A 156 8.05 4.58 26.08
C ARG A 156 7.98 3.47 25.05
N GLN A 157 6.96 2.65 25.19
CA GLN A 157 6.59 1.67 24.17
C GLN A 157 5.92 2.41 22.99
N LYS A 158 6.43 2.18 21.79
CA LYS A 158 5.92 2.79 20.55
C LYS A 158 5.73 1.73 19.49
N GLU A 159 4.62 1.80 18.77
CA GLU A 159 4.40 0.99 17.60
C GLU A 159 5.47 1.31 16.55
N ALA A 160 6.08 0.27 15.98
CA ALA A 160 7.21 0.39 15.09
C ALA A 160 6.93 -0.26 13.74
N ILE A 161 7.38 0.41 12.70
CA ILE A 161 7.31 -0.03 11.30
C ILE A 161 8.74 -0.10 10.77
N ILE A 162 9.12 -1.25 10.21
CA ILE A 162 10.35 -1.35 9.44
C ILE A 162 10.04 -0.93 8.01
N PHE A 163 10.74 0.08 7.54
CA PHE A 163 10.53 0.69 6.22
C PHE A 163 11.82 0.68 5.42
N SER A 164 11.74 0.29 4.15
CA SER A 164 12.89 0.29 3.25
C SER A 164 12.56 0.95 1.91
N ASN A 165 13.46 1.81 1.46
CA ASN A 165 13.40 2.40 0.13
C ASN A 165 14.79 2.90 -0.34
N PRO A 166 15.01 3.15 -1.63
CA PRO A 166 16.12 3.97 -2.09
C PRO A 166 15.96 5.40 -1.54
N ALA A 167 17.04 5.99 -1.03
CA ALA A 167 16.98 7.31 -0.40
C ALA A 167 18.02 8.30 -0.93
N GLY A 168 18.70 7.94 -2.01
CA GLY A 168 19.65 8.80 -2.72
C GLY A 168 19.09 9.24 -4.08
N GLY A 169 19.63 10.32 -4.63
CA GLY A 169 19.30 10.77 -5.97
C GLY A 169 19.56 9.67 -7.02
N GLY A 170 18.68 9.54 -8.01
CA GLY A 170 18.83 8.56 -9.08
C GLY A 170 18.65 7.11 -8.67
N ARG A 171 17.77 6.83 -7.70
CA ARG A 171 17.38 5.48 -7.25
C ARG A 171 18.56 4.69 -6.64
N LYS A 172 19.39 5.36 -5.84
CA LYS A 172 20.57 4.79 -5.18
C LYS A 172 20.43 4.89 -3.66
N GLY A 173 21.37 4.26 -2.93
CA GLY A 173 21.46 4.37 -1.49
C GLY A 173 20.25 3.80 -0.77
N GLY A 174 20.02 2.50 -0.94
CA GLY A 174 18.99 1.78 -0.19
C GLY A 174 19.17 1.99 1.31
N LYS A 175 18.08 2.31 2.00
CA LYS A 175 18.03 2.50 3.45
C LYS A 175 16.93 1.65 4.06
N VAL A 176 17.21 1.14 5.25
CA VAL A 176 16.21 0.58 6.15
C VAL A 176 16.06 1.52 7.33
N ARG A 177 14.83 1.78 7.73
CA ARG A 177 14.49 2.69 8.84
C ARG A 177 13.52 2.00 9.78
N ILE A 178 13.58 2.37 11.04
CA ILE A 178 12.52 2.12 12.00
C ILE A 178 11.74 3.42 12.12
N LEU A 179 10.46 3.36 11.77
CA LEU A 179 9.53 4.47 11.89
C LEU A 179 8.63 4.20 13.09
N SER A 180 8.35 5.20 13.90
CA SER A 180 7.28 5.14 14.90
C SER A 180 6.13 6.04 14.46
N LEU A 181 4.89 5.68 14.82
CA LEU A 181 3.71 6.47 14.45
C LEU A 181 3.71 7.91 14.99
N ILE A 182 4.61 8.23 15.93
CA ILE A 182 4.81 9.60 16.41
C ILE A 182 5.62 10.45 15.41
N HIS A 183 6.31 9.80 14.47
CA HIS A 183 7.16 10.46 13.49
C HIS A 183 6.60 10.39 12.05
N ILE A 184 5.41 9.80 11.91
CA ILE A 184 4.73 9.65 10.62
C ILE A 184 3.43 10.47 10.62
#